data_c18c15d4f2564babb69932c8e2d0460b
#
_entry.id   c18c15d4f2564babb69932c8e2d0460b
#
_cell.length_a   1.000
_cell.length_b   1.000
_cell.length_c   1.000
_cell.angle_alpha   90.00
_cell.angle_beta   90.00
_cell.angle_gamma   90.00
#
_symmetry.space_group_name_H-M   'P 1'
#
loop_
_entity.id
_entity.type
_entity.pdbx_description
1 polymer ?
#
loop_
_entity_poly.entity_id
_entity_poly.type
_entity_poly.pdbx_seq_one_letter_code
_entity_poly.pdbx_strand_id
1 'polypeptide(L)'
;ALRIDQPTGAETAKKGDSGFFWIGSQPWLKVNADGKRFFNESGTYENILHADEYQKGHCHYTLFDANWPEQTKQFKMHGCSRVHPFENGADPNILWSVFAEKMLPGLIEKGFVVKADTIEELARKLGLPEKTLKATVERYNTLAQNSKDEDYGKEPHRLAALTKAPFYGAKNTGYILCTMDGIRIDTTMNAIDTDGNPIPGLYVIGNDSGGFFANTYPNLATGVACGRTVTFGRLVGKHLAKA
;
A
#
# COMPACT_ATOMS: atom_id res chain seq x y z
N ALA A 1 4.44 5.84 0.62
CA ALA A 1 3.66 4.82 1.34
C ALA A 1 2.28 5.35 1.70
N LEU A 2 1.34 4.45 1.99
CA LEU A 2 -0.04 4.76 2.36
C LEU A 2 -0.18 4.91 3.89
N ARG A 3 -0.99 5.85 4.33
CA ARG A 3 -1.40 6.01 5.74
C ARG A 3 -2.92 5.97 5.84
N ILE A 4 -3.43 5.90 7.06
CA ILE A 4 -4.86 5.98 7.37
C ILE A 4 -5.14 7.28 8.08
N ASP A 5 -6.15 8.02 7.62
CA ASP A 5 -6.66 9.23 8.26
C ASP A 5 -8.07 8.97 8.80
N GLN A 6 -8.48 9.72 9.81
CA GLN A 6 -9.89 9.74 10.22
C GLN A 6 -10.75 10.28 9.07
N PRO A 7 -11.83 9.60 8.66
CA PRO A 7 -12.65 10.02 7.52
C PRO A 7 -13.25 11.43 7.70
N THR A 8 -13.71 11.73 8.90
CA THR A 8 -14.41 12.99 9.26
C THR A 8 -13.67 13.81 10.31
N GLY A 9 -12.53 13.34 10.80
CA GLY A 9 -11.70 14.03 11.80
C GLY A 9 -10.42 14.62 11.21
N ALA A 10 -9.69 15.34 12.05
CA ALA A 10 -8.42 15.95 11.69
C ALA A 10 -7.19 15.05 11.97
N GLU A 11 -7.40 13.91 12.63
CA GLU A 11 -6.29 13.05 13.05
C GLU A 11 -5.81 12.11 11.94
N THR A 12 -4.52 11.89 11.94
CA THR A 12 -3.82 10.95 11.08
C THR A 12 -3.17 9.87 11.92
N ALA A 13 -3.31 8.60 11.51
CA ALA A 13 -2.63 7.49 12.17
C ALA A 13 -1.12 7.67 12.09
N LYS A 14 -0.44 7.56 13.24
CA LYS A 14 1.01 7.69 13.37
C LYS A 14 1.69 6.34 13.18
N LYS A 15 2.99 6.33 12.96
CA LYS A 15 3.79 5.10 12.81
C LYS A 15 3.61 4.09 13.96
N GLY A 16 3.32 4.57 15.18
CA GLY A 16 3.04 3.73 16.34
C GLY A 16 1.62 3.16 16.39
N ASP A 17 0.71 3.61 15.54
CA ASP A 17 -0.64 3.07 15.46
C ASP A 17 -0.60 1.77 14.66
N SER A 18 -1.12 0.69 15.24
CA SER A 18 -1.09 -0.64 14.65
C SER A 18 -1.72 -0.64 13.25
N GLY A 19 -0.99 -1.10 12.25
CA GLY A 19 -1.50 -1.29 10.90
C GLY A 19 -1.76 -0.03 10.08
N PHE A 20 -1.17 1.09 10.45
CA PHE A 20 -1.44 2.41 9.87
C PHE A 20 -1.32 2.50 8.33
N PHE A 21 -0.51 1.66 7.67
CA PHE A 21 -0.41 1.63 6.20
C PHE A 21 -0.92 0.32 5.58
N TRP A 22 -1.19 -0.68 6.40
CA TRP A 22 -1.39 -2.04 5.94
C TRP A 22 -2.71 -2.25 5.18
N ILE A 23 -3.82 -1.68 5.69
CA ILE A 23 -5.15 -1.80 5.06
C ILE A 23 -5.16 -1.21 3.64
N GLY A 24 -4.57 -0.04 3.46
CA GLY A 24 -4.50 0.62 2.16
C GLY A 24 -3.71 -0.15 1.10
N SER A 25 -2.80 -1.03 1.51
CA SER A 25 -1.99 -1.85 0.61
C SER A 25 -2.72 -3.11 0.12
N GLN A 26 -3.84 -3.51 0.75
CA GLN A 26 -4.58 -4.69 0.31
C GLN A 26 -5.36 -4.40 -0.98
N PRO A 27 -5.57 -5.40 -1.85
CA PRO A 27 -6.29 -5.25 -3.10
C PRO A 27 -7.83 -5.22 -2.94
N TRP A 28 -8.34 -4.79 -1.78
CA TRP A 28 -9.77 -4.57 -1.59
C TRP A 28 -10.27 -3.43 -2.47
N LEU A 29 -11.58 -3.32 -2.61
CA LEU A 29 -12.20 -2.23 -3.36
C LEU A 29 -11.74 -0.86 -2.85
N LYS A 30 -11.33 0.00 -3.76
CA LYS A 30 -10.96 1.39 -3.47
C LYS A 30 -11.85 2.34 -4.26
N VAL A 31 -12.33 3.37 -3.59
CA VAL A 31 -13.15 4.42 -4.20
C VAL A 31 -12.58 5.80 -3.88
N ASN A 32 -12.81 6.75 -4.77
CA ASN A 32 -12.48 8.16 -4.55
C ASN A 32 -13.52 8.87 -3.67
N ALA A 33 -13.34 10.18 -3.44
CA ALA A 33 -14.25 11.00 -2.63
C ALA A 33 -15.67 11.10 -3.22
N ASP A 34 -15.88 10.76 -4.49
CA ASP A 34 -17.19 10.70 -5.12
C ASP A 34 -17.86 9.31 -4.98
N GLY A 35 -17.23 8.38 -4.26
CA GLY A 35 -17.72 7.02 -4.08
C GLY A 35 -17.57 6.14 -5.32
N LYS A 36 -16.69 6.51 -6.25
CA LYS A 36 -16.47 5.80 -7.52
C LYS A 36 -15.14 5.08 -7.53
N ARG A 37 -15.12 3.88 -8.08
CA ARG A 37 -13.90 3.18 -8.43
C ARG A 37 -13.15 3.92 -9.55
N PHE A 38 -11.82 3.96 -9.57
CA PHE A 38 -11.07 4.80 -10.50
C PHE A 38 -9.79 4.15 -11.05
N PHE A 39 -9.42 2.93 -10.60
CA PHE A 39 -8.24 2.21 -11.08
C PHE A 39 -8.28 0.72 -10.70
N ASN A 40 -7.25 -0.04 -11.11
CA ASN A 40 -7.04 -1.43 -10.69
C ASN A 40 -6.30 -1.45 -9.34
N GLU A 41 -6.96 -1.93 -8.30
CA GLU A 41 -6.45 -1.98 -6.93
C GLU A 41 -5.40 -3.07 -6.68
N SER A 42 -5.08 -3.89 -7.69
CA SER A 42 -4.04 -4.91 -7.60
C SER A 42 -2.62 -4.38 -7.65
N GLY A 43 -2.46 -3.10 -8.01
CA GLY A 43 -1.17 -2.45 -8.09
C GLY A 43 -0.46 -2.34 -6.74
N THR A 44 0.84 -2.03 -6.80
CA THR A 44 1.63 -1.70 -5.61
C THR A 44 1.18 -0.36 -5.03
N TYR A 45 1.58 -0.06 -3.79
CA TYR A 45 1.17 1.19 -3.15
C TYR A 45 1.70 2.44 -3.86
N GLU A 46 2.77 2.36 -4.65
CA GLU A 46 3.19 3.46 -5.52
C GLU A 46 2.15 3.72 -6.61
N ASN A 47 1.68 2.67 -7.29
CA ASN A 47 0.66 2.80 -8.32
C ASN A 47 -0.64 3.37 -7.75
N ILE A 48 -1.00 2.95 -6.53
CA ILE A 48 -2.17 3.48 -5.81
C ILE A 48 -1.99 4.98 -5.53
N LEU A 49 -0.82 5.39 -5.02
CA LEU A 49 -0.54 6.80 -4.73
C LEU A 49 -0.51 7.68 -5.98
N HIS A 50 0.03 7.18 -7.08
CA HIS A 50 0.00 7.89 -8.37
C HIS A 50 -1.45 8.05 -8.88
N ALA A 51 -2.30 7.04 -8.67
CA ALA A 51 -3.72 7.16 -9.00
C ALA A 51 -4.44 8.17 -8.10
N ASP A 52 -4.10 8.22 -6.81
CA ASP A 52 -4.65 9.18 -5.84
C ASP A 52 -4.31 10.63 -6.17
N GLU A 53 -3.17 10.89 -6.79
CA GLU A 53 -2.71 12.24 -7.15
C GLU A 53 -3.75 13.01 -7.98
N TYR A 54 -4.47 12.30 -8.83
CA TYR A 54 -5.51 12.87 -9.70
C TYR A 54 -6.91 12.85 -9.08
N GLN A 55 -7.05 12.36 -7.85
CA GLN A 55 -8.35 12.32 -7.16
C GLN A 55 -8.55 13.51 -6.23
N LYS A 56 -9.80 13.89 -6.01
CA LYS A 56 -10.17 14.97 -5.08
C LYS A 56 -9.65 14.64 -3.67
N GLY A 57 -8.84 15.55 -3.13
CA GLY A 57 -8.23 15.39 -1.81
C GLY A 57 -7.03 14.44 -1.77
N HIS A 58 -6.51 14.00 -2.95
CA HIS A 58 -5.35 13.10 -3.06
C HIS A 58 -5.48 11.88 -2.14
N CYS A 59 -6.67 11.27 -2.13
CA CYS A 59 -7.01 10.17 -1.24
C CYS A 59 -7.95 9.17 -1.90
N HIS A 60 -7.99 7.98 -1.30
CA HIS A 60 -9.00 6.97 -1.59
C HIS A 60 -9.58 6.40 -0.29
N TYR A 61 -10.63 5.63 -0.42
CA TYR A 61 -11.26 4.88 0.66
C TYR A 61 -11.18 3.39 0.35
N THR A 62 -10.48 2.64 1.21
CA THR A 62 -10.41 1.17 1.12
C THR A 62 -11.61 0.56 1.83
N LEU A 63 -12.36 -0.29 1.11
CA LEU A 63 -13.58 -0.92 1.60
C LEU A 63 -13.43 -2.44 1.62
N PHE A 64 -13.84 -3.06 2.70
CA PHE A 64 -13.83 -4.52 2.87
C PHE A 64 -14.98 -4.96 3.80
N ASP A 65 -15.22 -6.25 3.90
CA ASP A 65 -16.31 -6.79 4.68
C ASP A 65 -15.86 -7.89 5.66
N ALA A 66 -16.79 -8.50 6.38
CA ALA A 66 -16.51 -9.54 7.36
C ALA A 66 -15.88 -10.82 6.74
N ASN A 67 -15.87 -10.97 5.41
CA ASN A 67 -15.19 -12.05 4.71
C ASN A 67 -13.69 -11.80 4.51
N TRP A 68 -13.15 -10.66 4.97
CA TRP A 68 -11.75 -10.30 4.77
C TRP A 68 -10.74 -11.39 5.17
N PRO A 69 -10.98 -12.24 6.19
CA PRO A 69 -10.04 -13.32 6.53
C PRO A 69 -9.87 -14.33 5.40
N GLU A 70 -10.96 -14.70 4.74
CA GLU A 70 -10.91 -15.63 3.61
C GLU A 70 -10.41 -14.94 2.33
N GLN A 71 -10.81 -13.69 2.12
CA GLN A 71 -10.36 -12.89 0.98
C GLN A 71 -8.84 -12.72 0.97
N THR A 72 -8.21 -12.44 2.12
CA THR A 72 -6.76 -12.27 2.22
C THR A 72 -5.98 -13.54 1.88
N LYS A 73 -6.55 -14.72 2.12
CA LYS A 73 -5.94 -16.02 1.70
C LYS A 73 -5.89 -16.14 0.18
N GLN A 74 -6.89 -15.58 -0.53
CA GLN A 74 -7.00 -15.66 -1.98
C GLN A 74 -6.04 -14.70 -2.70
N PHE A 75 -5.56 -13.66 -2.04
CA PHE A 75 -4.74 -12.62 -2.66
C PHE A 75 -3.34 -13.09 -3.10
N LYS A 76 -2.95 -14.31 -2.78
CA LYS A 76 -1.70 -14.99 -3.15
C LYS A 76 -0.44 -14.20 -2.79
N MET A 77 -0.09 -13.19 -3.57
CA MET A 77 1.07 -12.33 -3.32
C MET A 77 0.64 -10.87 -3.31
N HIS A 78 1.07 -10.12 -2.29
CA HIS A 78 0.79 -8.70 -2.17
C HIS A 78 1.96 -7.94 -1.54
N GLY A 79 3.13 -8.06 -2.14
CA GLY A 79 4.33 -7.33 -1.72
C GLY A 79 4.65 -7.54 -0.23
N CYS A 80 5.00 -6.44 0.43
CA CYS A 80 5.38 -6.44 1.84
C CYS A 80 4.20 -6.33 2.83
N SER A 81 2.95 -6.41 2.38
CA SER A 81 1.76 -6.20 3.24
C SER A 81 0.90 -7.45 3.41
N ARG A 82 1.46 -8.64 3.32
CA ARG A 82 0.71 -9.89 3.41
C ARG A 82 0.52 -10.38 4.84
N VAL A 83 -0.62 -11.00 5.12
CA VAL A 83 -0.99 -11.65 6.39
C VAL A 83 -0.94 -13.17 6.35
N HIS A 84 -0.82 -13.76 5.18
CA HIS A 84 -0.72 -15.20 4.99
C HIS A 84 0.62 -15.56 4.36
N PRO A 85 1.17 -16.77 4.64
CA PRO A 85 2.37 -17.27 3.99
C PRO A 85 2.22 -17.27 2.47
N PHE A 86 3.33 -17.16 1.76
CA PHE A 86 3.37 -17.49 0.34
C PHE A 86 3.15 -18.99 0.11
N GLU A 87 2.80 -19.35 -1.12
CA GLU A 87 2.66 -20.75 -1.54
C GLU A 87 3.94 -21.57 -1.31
N ASN A 88 5.12 -20.92 -1.35
CA ASN A 88 6.42 -21.54 -1.04
C ASN A 88 6.73 -21.64 0.45
N GLY A 89 5.78 -21.29 1.33
CA GLY A 89 5.94 -21.33 2.77
C GLY A 89 6.67 -20.15 3.40
N ALA A 90 7.02 -19.10 2.64
CA ALA A 90 7.62 -17.90 3.22
C ALA A 90 6.64 -17.21 4.19
N ASP A 91 7.13 -16.83 5.37
CA ASP A 91 6.35 -16.23 6.43
C ASP A 91 5.62 -14.95 6.01
N PRO A 92 4.44 -14.67 6.59
CA PRO A 92 3.76 -13.39 6.40
C PRO A 92 4.53 -12.24 7.07
N ASN A 93 4.37 -11.03 6.56
CA ASN A 93 4.94 -9.82 7.18
C ASN A 93 4.21 -9.44 8.47
N ILE A 94 2.93 -9.78 8.54
CA ILE A 94 2.06 -9.52 9.69
C ILE A 94 1.33 -10.81 10.02
N LEU A 95 1.43 -11.25 11.27
CA LEU A 95 0.68 -12.41 11.73
C LEU A 95 -0.83 -12.10 11.67
N TRP A 96 -1.60 -13.05 11.16
CA TRP A 96 -3.05 -12.93 11.04
C TRP A 96 -3.72 -12.59 12.38
N SER A 97 -3.32 -13.27 13.46
CA SER A 97 -3.84 -13.01 14.80
C SER A 97 -3.56 -11.59 15.29
N VAL A 98 -2.37 -11.06 15.00
CA VAL A 98 -2.01 -9.68 15.36
C VAL A 98 -2.90 -8.70 14.62
N PHE A 99 -3.15 -8.91 13.33
CA PHE A 99 -4.07 -8.05 12.58
C PHE A 99 -5.50 -8.13 13.09
N ALA A 100 -6.04 -9.36 13.24
CA ALA A 100 -7.43 -9.59 13.63
C ALA A 100 -7.74 -9.13 15.07
N GLU A 101 -6.83 -9.42 16.00
CA GLU A 101 -7.08 -9.26 17.44
C GLU A 101 -6.61 -7.92 18.01
N LYS A 102 -5.63 -7.28 17.36
CA LYS A 102 -5.03 -6.04 17.88
C LYS A 102 -5.11 -4.87 16.91
N MET A 103 -4.69 -5.08 15.65
CA MET A 103 -4.54 -3.96 14.72
C MET A 103 -5.89 -3.42 14.26
N LEU A 104 -6.76 -4.26 13.74
CA LEU A 104 -8.08 -3.83 13.24
C LEU A 104 -8.97 -3.27 14.38
N PRO A 105 -9.13 -3.95 15.54
CA PRO A 105 -9.88 -3.38 16.66
C PRO A 105 -9.32 -2.04 17.15
N GLY A 106 -8.02 -1.90 17.27
CA GLY A 106 -7.39 -0.64 17.70
C GLY A 106 -7.60 0.52 16.72
N LEU A 107 -7.63 0.25 15.40
CA LEU A 107 -7.94 1.26 14.39
C LEU A 107 -9.42 1.66 14.40
N ILE A 108 -10.32 0.71 14.71
CA ILE A 108 -11.76 0.99 14.87
C ILE A 108 -11.99 1.84 16.11
N GLU A 109 -11.40 1.48 17.25
CA GLU A 109 -11.51 2.24 18.51
C GLU A 109 -11.04 3.69 18.35
N LYS A 110 -9.95 3.91 17.61
CA LYS A 110 -9.40 5.24 17.32
C LYS A 110 -10.14 5.99 16.20
N GLY A 111 -11.15 5.38 15.58
CA GLY A 111 -11.93 5.98 14.49
C GLY A 111 -11.19 6.10 13.16
N PHE A 112 -10.06 5.44 12.96
CA PHE A 112 -9.36 5.38 11.68
C PHE A 112 -10.01 4.39 10.70
N VAL A 113 -10.62 3.32 11.22
CA VAL A 113 -11.47 2.42 10.47
C VAL A 113 -12.89 2.55 10.98
N VAL A 114 -13.83 2.82 10.10
CA VAL A 114 -15.26 2.81 10.44
C VAL A 114 -15.86 1.45 10.17
N LYS A 115 -16.82 1.07 11.01
CA LYS A 115 -17.59 -0.18 10.91
C LYS A 115 -19.06 0.14 10.76
N ALA A 116 -19.76 -0.58 9.89
CA ALA A 116 -21.17 -0.37 9.59
C ALA A 116 -21.87 -1.69 9.23
N ASP A 117 -23.17 -1.74 9.40
CA ASP A 117 -23.97 -2.92 9.08
C ASP A 117 -24.55 -2.88 7.65
N THR A 118 -24.56 -1.69 7.01
CA THR A 118 -24.98 -1.49 5.63
C THR A 118 -23.99 -0.62 4.85
N ILE A 119 -24.02 -0.70 3.52
CA ILE A 119 -23.19 0.16 2.65
C ILE A 119 -23.59 1.62 2.75
N GLU A 120 -24.89 1.91 2.92
CA GLU A 120 -25.39 3.27 3.10
C GLU A 120 -24.89 3.87 4.42
N GLU A 121 -24.92 3.11 5.50
CA GLU A 121 -24.33 3.54 6.77
C GLU A 121 -22.81 3.74 6.66
N LEU A 122 -22.12 2.84 5.98
CA LEU A 122 -20.69 2.98 5.72
C LEU A 122 -20.39 4.27 4.96
N ALA A 123 -21.16 4.56 3.91
CA ALA A 123 -21.02 5.79 3.14
C ALA A 123 -21.17 7.04 4.02
N ARG A 124 -22.21 7.10 4.84
CA ARG A 124 -22.43 8.24 5.78
C ARG A 124 -21.26 8.42 6.73
N LYS A 125 -20.77 7.34 7.34
CA LYS A 125 -19.63 7.37 8.27
C LYS A 125 -18.33 7.80 7.60
N LEU A 126 -18.17 7.51 6.32
CA LEU A 126 -17.00 7.91 5.52
C LEU A 126 -17.14 9.32 4.91
N GLY A 127 -18.33 9.92 4.95
CA GLY A 127 -18.61 11.18 4.27
C GLY A 127 -18.73 11.06 2.75
N LEU A 128 -19.09 9.87 2.26
CA LEU A 128 -19.24 9.56 0.83
C LEU A 128 -20.70 9.63 0.36
N PRO A 129 -20.95 9.90 -0.94
CA PRO A 129 -22.30 9.90 -1.50
C PRO A 129 -22.92 8.49 -1.48
N GLU A 130 -23.98 8.31 -0.68
CA GLU A 130 -24.60 6.99 -0.43
C GLU A 130 -25.05 6.27 -1.70
N LYS A 131 -25.76 6.97 -2.57
CA LYS A 131 -26.28 6.38 -3.84
C LYS A 131 -25.16 5.92 -4.76
N THR A 132 -24.11 6.74 -4.86
CA THR A 132 -22.97 6.42 -5.74
C THR A 132 -22.18 5.26 -5.17
N LEU A 133 -21.87 5.28 -3.86
CA LEU A 133 -21.13 4.19 -3.24
C LEU A 133 -21.87 2.86 -3.37
N LYS A 134 -23.19 2.86 -3.11
CA LYS A 134 -24.01 1.66 -3.27
C LYS A 134 -23.93 1.09 -4.68
N ALA A 135 -24.15 1.92 -5.70
CA ALA A 135 -24.07 1.50 -7.11
C ALA A 135 -22.66 0.98 -7.46
N THR A 136 -21.60 1.61 -6.95
CA THR A 136 -20.22 1.14 -7.14
C THR A 136 -20.00 -0.24 -6.53
N VAL A 137 -20.47 -0.48 -5.30
CA VAL A 137 -20.35 -1.78 -4.62
C VAL A 137 -21.16 -2.85 -5.35
N GLU A 138 -22.38 -2.56 -5.78
CA GLU A 138 -23.22 -3.49 -6.55
C GLU A 138 -22.54 -3.89 -7.88
N ARG A 139 -22.00 -2.92 -8.62
CA ARG A 139 -21.24 -3.18 -9.85
C ARG A 139 -20.00 -4.04 -9.55
N TYR A 140 -19.22 -3.69 -8.54
CA TYR A 140 -18.03 -4.44 -8.15
C TYR A 140 -18.33 -5.88 -7.72
N ASN A 141 -19.41 -6.09 -6.97
CA ASN A 141 -19.88 -7.41 -6.60
C ASN A 141 -20.26 -8.27 -7.80
N THR A 142 -20.90 -7.66 -8.82
CA THR A 142 -21.20 -8.34 -10.08
C THR A 142 -19.94 -8.78 -10.81
N LEU A 143 -18.92 -7.91 -10.88
CA LEU A 143 -17.62 -8.25 -11.48
C LEU A 143 -16.94 -9.42 -10.72
N ALA A 144 -17.00 -9.40 -9.40
CA ALA A 144 -16.44 -10.45 -8.56
C ALA A 144 -17.16 -11.79 -8.75
N GLN A 145 -18.50 -11.80 -8.83
CA GLN A 145 -19.30 -12.99 -9.12
C GLN A 145 -18.95 -13.59 -10.48
N ASN A 146 -18.73 -12.76 -11.47
CA ASN A 146 -18.36 -13.19 -12.83
C ASN A 146 -16.87 -13.56 -12.93
N SER A 147 -16.10 -13.39 -11.88
CA SER A 147 -14.63 -13.58 -11.85
C SER A 147 -13.93 -12.83 -13.00
N LYS A 148 -14.47 -11.67 -13.37
CA LYS A 148 -13.94 -10.86 -14.48
C LYS A 148 -14.16 -9.37 -14.22
N ASP A 149 -13.09 -8.63 -14.11
CA ASP A 149 -13.12 -7.16 -14.01
C ASP A 149 -13.07 -6.53 -15.39
N GLU A 150 -14.25 -6.19 -15.92
CA GLU A 150 -14.40 -5.53 -17.22
C GLU A 150 -14.07 -4.04 -17.15
N ASP A 151 -14.01 -3.46 -15.94
CA ASP A 151 -13.84 -2.02 -15.78
C ASP A 151 -12.34 -1.62 -15.72
N TYR A 152 -11.51 -2.40 -15.00
CA TYR A 152 -10.09 -2.07 -14.79
C TYR A 152 -9.14 -3.27 -14.93
N GLY A 153 -9.63 -4.46 -15.28
CA GLY A 153 -8.80 -5.64 -15.55
C GLY A 153 -8.12 -6.24 -14.30
N LYS A 154 -8.73 -6.08 -13.12
CA LYS A 154 -8.23 -6.69 -11.88
C LYS A 154 -8.33 -8.22 -11.94
N GLU A 155 -7.30 -8.88 -11.44
CA GLU A 155 -7.20 -10.34 -11.48
C GLU A 155 -8.33 -10.99 -10.66
N PRO A 156 -8.91 -12.11 -11.15
CA PRO A 156 -10.04 -12.78 -10.48
C PRO A 156 -9.79 -13.15 -9.03
N HIS A 157 -8.59 -13.63 -8.69
CA HIS A 157 -8.24 -14.04 -7.33
C HIS A 157 -8.10 -12.85 -6.35
N ARG A 158 -8.17 -11.62 -6.83
CA ARG A 158 -8.13 -10.38 -6.04
C ARG A 158 -9.44 -9.62 -6.05
N LEU A 159 -10.45 -10.11 -6.77
CA LEU A 159 -11.80 -9.57 -6.71
C LEU A 159 -12.49 -10.05 -5.42
N ALA A 160 -12.58 -9.17 -4.44
CA ALA A 160 -13.13 -9.45 -3.11
C ALA A 160 -14.49 -8.74 -2.96
N ALA A 161 -15.60 -9.46 -3.23
CA ALA A 161 -16.95 -8.92 -3.11
C ALA A 161 -17.26 -8.46 -1.68
N LEU A 162 -18.05 -7.40 -1.56
CA LEU A 162 -18.56 -6.87 -0.29
C LEU A 162 -20.01 -7.36 -0.11
N THR A 163 -20.20 -8.47 0.58
CA THR A 163 -21.51 -9.15 0.68
C THR A 163 -21.94 -9.48 2.11
N LYS A 164 -21.04 -9.35 3.09
CA LYS A 164 -21.30 -9.79 4.47
C LYS A 164 -20.97 -8.71 5.48
N ALA A 165 -21.98 -8.23 6.19
CA ALA A 165 -21.79 -7.33 7.31
C ALA A 165 -20.98 -7.99 8.47
N PRO A 166 -20.24 -7.22 9.26
CA PRO A 166 -20.07 -5.79 9.14
C PRO A 166 -19.16 -5.43 7.96
N PHE A 167 -19.45 -4.24 7.39
CA PHE A 167 -18.61 -3.59 6.39
C PHE A 167 -17.65 -2.64 7.07
N TYR A 168 -16.46 -2.50 6.50
CA TYR A 168 -15.39 -1.65 7.01
C TYR A 168 -14.92 -0.68 5.96
N GLY A 169 -14.49 0.50 6.39
CA GLY A 169 -13.92 1.50 5.50
C GLY A 169 -12.82 2.29 6.18
N ALA A 170 -11.78 2.59 5.42
CA ALA A 170 -10.66 3.41 5.87
C ALA A 170 -10.31 4.45 4.81
N LYS A 171 -10.14 5.72 5.21
CA LYS A 171 -9.59 6.77 4.35
C LYS A 171 -8.08 6.63 4.30
N ASN A 172 -7.51 6.52 3.11
CA ASN A 172 -6.08 6.40 2.88
C ASN A 172 -5.53 7.61 2.13
N THR A 173 -4.36 8.07 2.54
CA THR A 173 -3.58 9.13 1.89
C THR A 173 -2.12 8.74 1.77
N GLY A 174 -1.35 9.50 1.00
CA GLY A 174 0.08 9.29 0.88
C GLY A 174 0.89 9.94 2.01
N TYR A 175 2.06 9.40 2.27
CA TYR A 175 3.10 10.06 3.06
C TYR A 175 4.50 9.65 2.57
N ILE A 176 5.49 10.48 2.86
CA ILE A 176 6.88 10.19 2.54
C ILE A 176 7.41 9.15 3.53
N LEU A 177 7.79 7.97 3.03
CA LEU A 177 8.43 6.92 3.82
C LEU A 177 9.94 6.97 3.71
N CYS A 178 10.45 7.08 2.49
CA CYS A 178 11.86 7.19 2.15
C CYS A 178 12.00 7.84 0.77
N THR A 179 13.20 8.30 0.45
CA THR A 179 13.55 8.73 -0.89
C THR A 179 13.87 7.51 -1.75
N MET A 180 13.46 7.54 -3.01
CA MET A 180 13.87 6.56 -4.03
C MET A 180 14.94 7.13 -4.95
N ASP A 181 15.02 8.43 -4.97
CA ASP A 181 16.03 9.22 -5.65
C ASP A 181 17.07 9.70 -4.65
N GLY A 182 18.24 10.09 -5.12
CA GLY A 182 19.33 10.51 -4.26
C GLY A 182 20.53 10.97 -5.10
N ILE A 183 21.70 11.08 -4.45
CA ILE A 183 22.94 11.48 -5.09
C ILE A 183 23.32 10.45 -6.16
N ARG A 184 23.56 10.91 -7.38
CA ARG A 184 24.03 10.03 -8.47
C ARG A 184 25.37 9.41 -8.08
N ILE A 185 25.53 8.14 -8.40
CA ILE A 185 26.75 7.37 -8.14
C ILE A 185 27.20 6.65 -9.40
N ASP A 186 28.49 6.37 -9.48
CA ASP A 186 29.06 5.47 -10.46
C ASP A 186 28.99 3.97 -10.01
N THR A 187 29.56 3.08 -10.79
CA THR A 187 29.58 1.63 -10.49
C THR A 187 30.45 1.26 -9.30
N THR A 188 31.26 2.17 -8.79
CA THR A 188 32.10 2.03 -7.60
C THR A 188 31.52 2.74 -6.39
N MET A 189 30.30 3.28 -6.53
CA MET A 189 29.56 4.03 -5.51
C MET A 189 30.17 5.40 -5.14
N ASN A 190 31.07 5.97 -5.98
CA ASN A 190 31.46 7.37 -5.84
C ASN A 190 30.28 8.28 -6.23
N ALA A 191 30.08 9.36 -5.48
CA ALA A 191 29.21 10.43 -5.90
C ALA A 191 29.71 11.06 -7.21
N ILE A 192 28.78 11.42 -8.09
CA ILE A 192 29.07 12.04 -9.40
C ILE A 192 28.63 13.49 -9.36
N ASP A 193 29.50 14.41 -9.81
CA ASP A 193 29.21 15.83 -9.95
C ASP A 193 28.25 16.12 -11.13
N THR A 194 27.96 17.42 -11.36
CA THR A 194 27.07 17.86 -12.45
C THR A 194 27.63 17.61 -13.85
N ASP A 195 28.94 17.48 -13.98
CA ASP A 195 29.65 17.24 -15.24
C ASP A 195 29.81 15.73 -15.53
N GLY A 196 29.40 14.88 -14.57
CA GLY A 196 29.45 13.42 -14.70
C GLY A 196 30.75 12.80 -14.19
N ASN A 197 31.60 13.54 -13.48
CA ASN A 197 32.86 13.07 -12.94
C ASN A 197 32.70 12.56 -11.50
N PRO A 198 33.41 11.49 -11.12
CA PRO A 198 33.43 11.04 -9.73
C PRO A 198 34.05 12.10 -8.81
N ILE A 199 33.40 12.35 -7.66
CA ILE A 199 33.94 13.19 -6.59
C ILE A 199 34.90 12.34 -5.76
N PRO A 200 36.23 12.62 -5.76
CA PRO A 200 37.20 11.81 -5.07
C PRO A 200 36.93 11.71 -3.56
N GLY A 201 36.95 10.49 -3.01
CA GLY A 201 36.78 10.25 -1.59
C GLY A 201 35.34 10.34 -1.07
N LEU A 202 34.35 10.66 -1.93
CA LEU A 202 32.94 10.72 -1.55
C LEU A 202 32.17 9.48 -2.09
N TYR A 203 31.75 8.60 -1.17
CA TYR A 203 30.97 7.42 -1.49
C TYR A 203 29.56 7.54 -0.91
N VAL A 204 28.56 7.16 -1.69
CA VAL A 204 27.14 7.22 -1.26
C VAL A 204 26.48 5.87 -1.51
N ILE A 205 25.85 5.36 -0.45
CA ILE A 205 25.22 4.02 -0.45
C ILE A 205 23.81 4.08 0.13
N GLY A 206 23.08 2.97 0.01
CA GLY A 206 21.74 2.86 0.61
C GLY A 206 20.73 3.79 -0.03
N ASN A 207 19.80 4.28 0.76
CA ASN A 207 18.71 5.14 0.27
C ASN A 207 19.20 6.56 -0.14
N ASP A 208 20.37 6.98 0.31
CA ASP A 208 20.94 8.28 -0.07
C ASP A 208 21.52 8.27 -1.48
N SER A 209 21.81 7.07 -2.06
CA SER A 209 22.26 6.96 -3.45
C SER A 209 21.07 6.79 -4.40
N GLY A 210 21.06 7.59 -5.48
CA GLY A 210 20.00 7.62 -6.48
C GLY A 210 20.18 6.61 -7.61
N GLY A 211 19.18 6.57 -8.49
CA GLY A 211 19.23 5.85 -9.77
C GLY A 211 18.98 4.35 -9.73
N PHE A 212 18.88 3.74 -8.56
CA PHE A 212 18.70 2.27 -8.46
C PHE A 212 17.24 1.85 -8.71
N PHE A 213 16.28 2.55 -8.15
CA PHE A 213 14.86 2.18 -8.24
C PHE A 213 14.12 2.86 -9.40
N ALA A 214 14.70 3.88 -10.01
CA ALA A 214 14.18 4.57 -11.19
C ALA A 214 12.68 4.89 -11.11
N ASN A 215 12.20 5.71 -10.26
CA ASN A 215 10.80 6.13 -10.07
C ASN A 215 9.83 5.08 -9.51
N THR A 216 10.24 3.83 -9.30
CA THR A 216 9.37 2.80 -8.70
C THR A 216 10.11 2.03 -7.60
N TYR A 217 9.41 1.74 -6.51
CA TYR A 217 9.94 0.89 -5.45
C TYR A 217 9.57 -0.59 -5.72
N PRO A 218 10.50 -1.54 -5.63
CA PRO A 218 10.25 -2.94 -6.00
C PRO A 218 9.47 -3.70 -4.91
N ASN A 219 8.23 -3.32 -4.66
CA ASN A 219 7.39 -3.91 -3.61
C ASN A 219 7.24 -5.43 -3.71
N LEU A 220 7.20 -5.96 -4.93
CA LEU A 220 7.05 -7.39 -5.15
C LEU A 220 8.35 -8.15 -4.87
N ALA A 221 9.50 -7.47 -4.84
CA ALA A 221 10.79 -8.00 -4.45
C ALA A 221 11.17 -7.48 -3.05
N THR A 222 10.49 -7.97 -2.04
CA THR A 222 10.64 -7.54 -0.65
C THR A 222 12.10 -7.69 -0.17
N GLY A 223 12.63 -6.66 0.48
CA GLY A 223 13.99 -6.67 1.06
C GLY A 223 15.08 -6.10 0.14
N VAL A 224 14.79 -5.76 -1.11
CA VAL A 224 15.79 -5.25 -2.07
C VAL A 224 16.48 -3.99 -1.56
N ALA A 225 15.76 -3.04 -0.95
CA ALA A 225 16.36 -1.82 -0.42
C ALA A 225 17.40 -2.12 0.69
N CYS A 226 17.04 -2.99 1.62
CA CYS A 226 17.95 -3.42 2.69
C CYS A 226 19.13 -4.22 2.12
N GLY A 227 18.87 -5.19 1.25
CA GLY A 227 19.90 -6.01 0.60
C GLY A 227 20.89 -5.18 -0.20
N ARG A 228 20.40 -4.18 -0.95
CA ARG A 228 21.25 -3.20 -1.66
C ARG A 228 22.16 -2.44 -0.69
N THR A 229 21.58 -1.89 0.39
CA THR A 229 22.34 -1.11 1.37
C THR A 229 23.47 -1.90 1.97
N VAL A 230 23.20 -3.14 2.41
CA VAL A 230 24.23 -4.03 2.99
C VAL A 230 25.29 -4.42 1.95
N THR A 231 24.84 -4.75 0.73
CA THR A 231 25.74 -5.17 -0.36
C THR A 231 26.67 -4.03 -0.78
N PHE A 232 26.15 -2.84 -1.02
CA PHE A 232 26.96 -1.69 -1.44
C PHE A 232 27.89 -1.23 -0.32
N GLY A 233 27.44 -1.22 0.95
CA GLY A 233 28.30 -0.93 2.10
C GLY A 233 29.49 -1.90 2.18
N ARG A 234 29.23 -3.19 1.98
CA ARG A 234 30.30 -4.21 1.95
C ARG A 234 31.29 -4.00 0.80
N LEU A 235 30.76 -3.64 -0.39
CA LEU A 235 31.60 -3.41 -1.58
C LEU A 235 32.52 -2.20 -1.40
N VAL A 236 31.96 -1.08 -0.93
CA VAL A 236 32.73 0.15 -0.62
C VAL A 236 33.76 -0.12 0.46
N GLY A 237 33.38 -0.81 1.56
CA GLY A 237 34.32 -1.17 2.60
C GLY A 237 35.50 -2.01 2.11
N LYS A 238 35.24 -2.98 1.20
CA LYS A 238 36.29 -3.76 0.56
C LYS A 238 37.18 -2.95 -0.40
N HIS A 239 36.59 -1.98 -1.08
CA HIS A 239 37.34 -1.07 -1.98
C HIS A 239 38.31 -0.21 -1.17
N LEU A 240 37.79 0.45 -0.13
CA LEU A 240 38.60 1.31 0.74
C LEU A 240 39.70 0.57 1.51
N ALA A 241 39.47 -0.69 1.88
CA ALA A 241 40.49 -1.50 2.56
C ALA A 241 41.64 -1.93 1.65
N LYS A 242 41.55 -1.70 0.34
CA LYS A 242 42.61 -2.02 -0.66
C LYS A 242 43.31 -0.78 -1.18
N ALA A 243 42.75 0.41 -0.90
CA ALA A 243 43.33 1.71 -1.26
C ALA A 243 44.32 2.16 -0.19
#